data_2672494f9ba16878b7be90eba5b0d887
#
_entry.id   2672494f9ba16878b7be90eba5b0d887
#
_cell.length_a   1.000
_cell.length_b   1.000
_cell.length_c   1.000
_cell.angle_alpha   90.00
_cell.angle_beta   90.00
_cell.angle_gamma   90.00
#
_symmetry.space_group_name_H-M   'P 1'
#
loop_
_entity.id
_entity.type
_entity.pdbx_description
1 polymer ?
#
loop_
_entity_poly.entity_id
_entity_poly.type
_entity_poly.pdbx_seq_one_letter_code
_entity_poly.pdbx_strand_id
1 'polypeptide(L)'
;MRKNKYGKEIELLAPAGSYEKAIIAFKYGADAIYIGTPKISLRTKAKIEQEDLEKVVKYAHSHGKKVYAAINIYADDDQYEDIIQQCKMLEELKVDGIIAADGGIIETIKEYAPSIPINISTQANTISLPACKFWKNNGAKRVILGREINIENLKKIMKDKDDDLEVEIFIHRSNMFRIFRKMLLKRFYSRRTSKCKQGKMCTALQMEL
;
A
#
# COMPACT_ATOMS: atom_id res chain seq x y z
N MET A 1 13.28 -11.54 13.88
CA MET A 1 13.35 -10.18 13.23
C MET A 1 14.78 -9.69 13.16
N ARG A 2 15.12 -8.98 12.09
CA ARG A 2 16.45 -8.38 11.91
C ARG A 2 16.55 -7.12 12.76
N LYS A 3 17.75 -6.84 13.29
CA LYS A 3 18.01 -5.59 14.03
C LYS A 3 18.99 -4.71 13.25
N ASN A 4 18.74 -3.40 13.26
CA ASN A 4 19.69 -2.44 12.70
C ASN A 4 20.88 -2.25 13.67
N LYS A 5 21.87 -1.45 13.25
CA LYS A 5 23.06 -1.14 14.09
C LYS A 5 22.74 -0.44 15.43
N TYR A 6 21.51 0.02 15.62
CA TYR A 6 21.03 0.64 16.86
C TYR A 6 20.13 -0.31 17.68
N GLY A 7 20.05 -1.60 17.33
CA GLY A 7 19.24 -2.58 18.01
C GLY A 7 17.75 -2.54 17.73
N LYS A 8 17.28 -1.59 16.87
CA LYS A 8 15.87 -1.50 16.48
C LYS A 8 15.51 -2.58 15.45
N GLU A 9 14.35 -3.18 15.61
CA GLU A 9 13.84 -4.18 14.69
C GLU A 9 13.54 -3.60 13.32
N ILE A 10 13.88 -4.36 12.28
CA ILE A 10 13.60 -4.04 10.88
C ILE A 10 12.79 -5.18 10.29
N GLU A 11 11.62 -4.86 9.72
CA GLU A 11 10.76 -5.78 9.00
C GLU A 11 11.11 -5.76 7.51
N LEU A 12 11.39 -6.92 6.93
CA LEU A 12 11.55 -7.08 5.49
C LEU A 12 10.22 -7.47 4.89
N LEU A 13 9.63 -6.55 4.14
CA LEU A 13 8.36 -6.73 3.45
C LEU A 13 8.59 -7.11 1.98
N ALA A 14 7.92 -8.17 1.52
CA ALA A 14 7.97 -8.62 0.14
C ALA A 14 6.57 -8.64 -0.53
N PRO A 15 6.48 -8.43 -1.87
CA PRO A 15 5.22 -8.59 -2.59
C PRO A 15 4.85 -10.07 -2.74
N ALA A 16 3.55 -10.37 -2.62
CA ALA A 16 3.00 -11.66 -3.00
C ALA A 16 1.74 -11.47 -3.85
N GLY A 17 1.58 -12.28 -4.90
CA GLY A 17 0.42 -12.21 -5.79
C GLY A 17 -0.27 -13.56 -5.93
N SER A 18 0.20 -14.59 -5.20
CA SER A 18 -0.43 -15.91 -5.08
C SER A 18 0.08 -16.59 -3.81
N TYR A 19 -0.56 -17.71 -3.44
CA TYR A 19 -0.15 -18.54 -2.32
C TYR A 19 1.32 -18.99 -2.45
N GLU A 20 1.71 -19.54 -3.61
CA GLU A 20 3.06 -20.05 -3.84
C GLU A 20 4.12 -18.94 -3.70
N LYS A 21 3.82 -17.73 -4.25
CA LYS A 21 4.72 -16.58 -4.14
C LYS A 21 4.87 -16.11 -2.70
N ALA A 22 3.81 -16.18 -1.90
CA ALA A 22 3.86 -15.87 -0.47
C ALA A 22 4.80 -16.84 0.27
N ILE A 23 4.64 -18.14 0.05
CA ILE A 23 5.49 -19.17 0.65
C ILE A 23 6.96 -18.99 0.24
N ILE A 24 7.21 -18.73 -1.04
CA ILE A 24 8.57 -18.48 -1.54
C ILE A 24 9.15 -17.23 -0.85
N ALA A 25 8.41 -16.11 -0.77
CA ALA A 25 8.88 -14.90 -0.12
C ALA A 25 9.29 -15.17 1.34
N PHE A 26 8.49 -15.90 2.10
CA PHE A 26 8.81 -16.28 3.48
C PHE A 26 10.04 -17.19 3.57
N LYS A 27 10.17 -18.18 2.70
CA LYS A 27 11.33 -19.07 2.63
C LYS A 27 12.63 -18.32 2.31
N TYR A 28 12.57 -17.27 1.51
CA TYR A 28 13.70 -16.40 1.21
C TYR A 28 13.92 -15.28 2.25
N GLY A 29 13.20 -15.33 3.37
CA GLY A 29 13.49 -14.53 4.55
C GLY A 29 12.67 -13.26 4.68
N ALA A 30 11.54 -13.12 3.98
CA ALA A 30 10.59 -12.05 4.27
C ALA A 30 10.04 -12.23 5.70
N ASP A 31 9.89 -11.13 6.43
CA ASP A 31 9.24 -11.08 7.74
C ASP A 31 7.74 -10.83 7.58
N ALA A 32 7.37 -10.15 6.50
CA ALA A 32 6.00 -9.84 6.12
C ALA A 32 5.82 -9.88 4.61
N ILE A 33 4.59 -10.05 4.17
CA ILE A 33 4.21 -9.89 2.76
C ILE A 33 3.07 -8.87 2.62
N TYR A 34 2.98 -8.23 1.45
CA TYR A 34 1.75 -7.53 1.06
C TYR A 34 1.10 -8.20 -0.14
N ILE A 35 -0.23 -8.27 -0.11
CA ILE A 35 -1.05 -9.00 -1.08
C ILE A 35 -2.29 -8.18 -1.44
N GLY A 36 -2.70 -8.20 -2.70
CA GLY A 36 -3.95 -7.56 -3.13
C GLY A 36 -5.17 -8.36 -2.68
N THR A 37 -6.25 -7.66 -2.40
CA THR A 37 -7.53 -8.31 -2.06
C THR A 37 -8.24 -8.88 -3.30
N PRO A 38 -9.13 -9.88 -3.14
CA PRO A 38 -9.74 -10.62 -4.25
C PRO A 38 -10.51 -9.74 -5.25
N LYS A 39 -11.34 -8.82 -4.76
CA LYS A 39 -12.23 -8.01 -5.62
C LYS A 39 -11.64 -6.65 -5.97
N ILE A 40 -10.84 -6.06 -5.09
CA ILE A 40 -10.47 -4.65 -5.10
C ILE A 40 -8.96 -4.50 -5.12
N SER A 41 -8.35 -4.72 -6.28
CA SER A 41 -6.91 -4.50 -6.47
C SER A 41 -6.64 -3.81 -7.80
N LEU A 42 -5.74 -2.81 -7.80
CA LEU A 42 -5.25 -2.18 -9.03
C LEU A 42 -4.55 -3.15 -9.98
N ARG A 43 -4.12 -4.31 -9.49
CA ARG A 43 -3.44 -5.35 -10.26
C ARG A 43 -4.41 -6.44 -10.66
N THR A 44 -5.19 -6.19 -11.70
CA THR A 44 -6.16 -7.16 -12.27
C THR A 44 -5.57 -8.53 -12.62
N LYS A 45 -4.24 -8.64 -12.79
CA LYS A 45 -3.51 -9.89 -13.10
C LYS A 45 -2.95 -10.63 -11.88
N ALA A 46 -3.10 -10.08 -10.67
CA ALA A 46 -2.57 -10.66 -9.43
C ALA A 46 -3.66 -10.67 -8.34
N LYS A 47 -4.87 -11.09 -8.72
CA LYS A 47 -5.94 -11.32 -7.76
C LYS A 47 -5.68 -12.65 -7.08
N ILE A 48 -5.68 -12.61 -5.75
CA ILE A 48 -5.71 -13.84 -4.96
C ILE A 48 -7.18 -14.18 -4.70
N GLU A 49 -7.54 -15.45 -4.74
CA GLU A 49 -8.85 -15.90 -4.30
C GLU A 49 -8.93 -15.88 -2.77
N GLN A 50 -10.13 -15.74 -2.22
CA GLN A 50 -10.33 -15.65 -0.76
C GLN A 50 -9.75 -16.85 -0.02
N GLU A 51 -10.00 -18.06 -0.52
CA GLU A 51 -9.49 -19.30 0.07
C GLU A 51 -7.96 -19.34 0.15
N ASP A 52 -7.29 -18.83 -0.87
CA ASP A 52 -5.82 -18.77 -0.89
C ASP A 52 -5.28 -17.69 0.05
N LEU A 53 -6.00 -16.56 0.19
CA LEU A 53 -5.66 -15.55 1.20
C LEU A 53 -5.75 -16.13 2.62
N GLU A 54 -6.80 -16.88 2.92
CA GLU A 54 -6.95 -17.58 4.20
C GLU A 54 -5.79 -18.55 4.49
N LYS A 55 -5.39 -19.35 3.48
CA LYS A 55 -4.24 -20.25 3.57
C LYS A 55 -2.96 -19.49 3.84
N VAL A 56 -2.76 -18.34 3.14
CA VAL A 56 -1.59 -17.48 3.32
C VAL A 56 -1.53 -16.94 4.75
N VAL A 57 -2.64 -16.40 5.26
CA VAL A 57 -2.69 -15.84 6.63
C VAL A 57 -2.41 -16.94 7.67
N LYS A 58 -3.07 -18.10 7.56
CA LYS A 58 -2.84 -19.23 8.45
C LYS A 58 -1.37 -19.69 8.43
N TYR A 59 -0.78 -19.81 7.24
CA TYR A 59 0.62 -20.19 7.11
C TYR A 59 1.54 -19.14 7.74
N ALA A 60 1.32 -17.85 7.43
CA ALA A 60 2.14 -16.75 7.96
C ALA A 60 2.11 -16.74 9.49
N HIS A 61 0.93 -16.75 10.10
CA HIS A 61 0.78 -16.71 11.56
C HIS A 61 1.40 -17.93 12.25
N SER A 62 1.26 -19.13 11.67
CA SER A 62 1.90 -20.33 12.23
C SER A 62 3.44 -20.29 12.21
N HIS A 63 4.03 -19.39 11.42
CA HIS A 63 5.47 -19.18 11.32
C HIS A 63 5.94 -17.82 11.92
N GLY A 64 5.07 -17.13 12.66
CA GLY A 64 5.37 -15.83 13.25
C GLY A 64 5.63 -14.74 12.19
N LYS A 65 5.00 -14.84 11.02
CA LYS A 65 5.09 -13.92 9.90
C LYS A 65 3.82 -13.08 9.78
N LYS A 66 3.88 -11.96 9.04
CA LYS A 66 2.78 -11.01 8.89
C LYS A 66 2.27 -10.93 7.46
N VAL A 67 0.98 -10.58 7.35
CA VAL A 67 0.29 -10.37 6.06
C VAL A 67 -0.41 -9.03 6.05
N TYR A 68 -0.07 -8.18 5.08
CA TYR A 68 -0.72 -6.89 4.85
C TYR A 68 -1.59 -6.96 3.60
N ALA A 69 -2.88 -6.66 3.75
CA ALA A 69 -3.82 -6.65 2.64
C ALA A 69 -3.86 -5.26 1.98
N ALA A 70 -3.86 -5.19 0.65
CA ALA A 70 -3.86 -3.92 -0.06
C ALA A 70 -5.23 -3.61 -0.67
N ILE A 71 -5.90 -2.58 -0.14
CA ILE A 71 -7.07 -1.91 -0.70
C ILE A 71 -6.63 -0.51 -1.13
N ASN A 72 -5.75 -0.45 -2.11
CA ASN A 72 -5.06 0.78 -2.51
C ASN A 72 -5.59 1.36 -3.82
N ILE A 73 -6.88 1.23 -4.08
CA ILE A 73 -7.58 1.91 -5.17
C ILE A 73 -8.03 3.32 -4.73
N TYR A 74 -8.45 4.13 -5.69
CA TYR A 74 -9.30 5.30 -5.47
C TYR A 74 -10.70 4.87 -5.88
N ALA A 75 -11.62 4.83 -4.91
CA ALA A 75 -12.95 4.27 -5.09
C ALA A 75 -13.93 5.30 -5.64
N ASP A 76 -14.78 4.85 -6.56
CA ASP A 76 -16.01 5.54 -6.92
C ASP A 76 -17.13 5.05 -5.97
N ASP A 77 -18.20 5.81 -5.78
CA ASP A 77 -19.27 5.53 -4.79
C ASP A 77 -19.90 4.14 -4.94
N ASP A 78 -19.99 3.63 -6.16
CA ASP A 78 -20.54 2.31 -6.48
C ASP A 78 -19.68 1.13 -6.03
N GLN A 79 -18.44 1.38 -5.59
CA GLN A 79 -17.49 0.36 -5.14
C GLN A 79 -17.50 0.15 -3.62
N TYR A 80 -18.16 1.04 -2.85
CA TYR A 80 -18.07 1.00 -1.38
C TYR A 80 -18.71 -0.23 -0.76
N GLU A 81 -19.77 -0.79 -1.35
CA GLU A 81 -20.35 -2.04 -0.87
C GLU A 81 -19.34 -3.20 -0.89
N ASP A 82 -18.61 -3.36 -2.00
CA ASP A 82 -17.56 -4.36 -2.12
C ASP A 82 -16.38 -4.07 -1.14
N ILE A 83 -16.05 -2.80 -0.90
CA ILE A 83 -14.99 -2.40 0.05
C ILE A 83 -15.38 -2.78 1.47
N ILE A 84 -16.63 -2.51 1.88
CA ILE A 84 -17.16 -2.89 3.19
C ILE A 84 -17.07 -4.40 3.40
N GLN A 85 -17.51 -5.18 2.42
CA GLN A 85 -17.41 -6.64 2.49
C GLN A 85 -15.97 -7.12 2.61
N GLN A 86 -15.03 -6.50 1.87
CA GLN A 86 -13.61 -6.81 2.01
C GLN A 86 -13.06 -6.45 3.38
N CYS A 87 -13.42 -5.29 3.94
CA CYS A 87 -12.99 -4.90 5.29
C CYS A 87 -13.45 -5.92 6.34
N LYS A 88 -14.73 -6.33 6.31
CA LYS A 88 -15.27 -7.35 7.22
C LYS A 88 -14.53 -8.69 7.09
N MET A 89 -14.30 -9.15 5.86
CA MET A 89 -13.54 -10.38 5.61
C MET A 89 -12.12 -10.30 6.17
N LEU A 90 -11.42 -9.18 5.97
CA LEU A 90 -10.06 -8.99 6.48
C LEU A 90 -10.02 -8.93 8.01
N GLU A 91 -11.05 -8.34 8.64
CA GLU A 91 -11.22 -8.33 10.10
C GLU A 91 -11.37 -9.75 10.65
N GLU A 92 -12.20 -10.59 10.02
CA GLU A 92 -12.38 -11.99 10.38
C GLU A 92 -11.09 -12.81 10.22
N LEU A 93 -10.34 -12.57 9.14
CA LEU A 93 -9.06 -13.21 8.86
C LEU A 93 -7.93 -12.73 9.78
N LYS A 94 -8.11 -11.61 10.48
CA LYS A 94 -7.12 -10.99 11.37
C LYS A 94 -5.79 -10.72 10.66
N VAL A 95 -5.84 -10.10 9.48
CA VAL A 95 -4.62 -9.66 8.79
C VAL A 95 -3.87 -8.62 9.64
N ASP A 96 -2.57 -8.51 9.47
CA ASP A 96 -1.70 -7.67 10.31
C ASP A 96 -1.72 -6.18 9.95
N GLY A 97 -2.45 -5.81 8.88
CA GLY A 97 -2.70 -4.42 8.50
C GLY A 97 -3.32 -4.31 7.12
N ILE A 98 -4.00 -3.18 6.89
CA ILE A 98 -4.58 -2.83 5.59
C ILE A 98 -3.81 -1.64 5.00
N ILE A 99 -3.41 -1.76 3.73
CA ILE A 99 -2.71 -0.70 2.99
C ILE A 99 -3.73 0.05 2.14
N ALA A 100 -3.97 1.33 2.46
CA ALA A 100 -4.94 2.19 1.79
C ALA A 100 -4.32 3.56 1.43
N ALA A 101 -4.93 4.26 0.48
CA ALA A 101 -4.50 5.61 0.06
C ALA A 101 -5.65 6.62 0.01
N ASP A 102 -6.86 6.15 -0.13
CA ASP A 102 -8.07 6.94 -0.25
C ASP A 102 -8.68 7.25 1.12
N GLY A 103 -9.09 8.50 1.34
CA GLY A 103 -9.64 8.94 2.63
C GLY A 103 -10.96 8.25 3.00
N GLY A 104 -11.84 8.03 2.02
CA GLY A 104 -13.10 7.33 2.23
C GLY A 104 -12.88 5.86 2.60
N ILE A 105 -11.92 5.20 1.92
CA ILE A 105 -11.53 3.82 2.27
C ILE A 105 -10.95 3.76 3.69
N ILE A 106 -10.14 4.75 4.09
CA ILE A 106 -9.58 4.81 5.45
C ILE A 106 -10.69 4.91 6.50
N GLU A 107 -11.68 5.75 6.29
CA GLU A 107 -12.84 5.84 7.20
C GLU A 107 -13.65 4.53 7.21
N THR A 108 -13.85 3.90 6.05
CA THR A 108 -14.52 2.59 5.97
C THR A 108 -13.75 1.50 6.74
N ILE A 109 -12.40 1.50 6.68
CA ILE A 109 -11.59 0.56 7.46
C ILE A 109 -11.80 0.79 8.97
N LYS A 110 -11.81 2.03 9.42
CA LYS A 110 -12.05 2.35 10.84
C LYS A 110 -13.40 1.86 11.34
N GLU A 111 -14.42 1.90 10.49
CA GLU A 111 -15.78 1.48 10.83
C GLU A 111 -15.95 -0.05 10.80
N TYR A 112 -15.43 -0.72 9.76
CA TYR A 112 -15.72 -2.13 9.50
C TYR A 112 -14.56 -3.10 9.76
N ALA A 113 -13.37 -2.58 10.04
CA ALA A 113 -12.19 -3.36 10.43
C ALA A 113 -11.36 -2.63 11.51
N PRO A 114 -11.98 -2.26 12.65
CA PRO A 114 -11.35 -1.39 13.65
C PRO A 114 -10.17 -2.02 14.38
N SER A 115 -10.05 -3.35 14.41
CA SER A 115 -8.92 -4.03 15.05
C SER A 115 -7.66 -4.05 14.17
N ILE A 116 -7.78 -3.76 12.87
CA ILE A 116 -6.67 -3.87 11.93
C ILE A 116 -5.94 -2.54 11.77
N PRO A 117 -4.60 -2.51 11.95
CA PRO A 117 -3.80 -1.32 11.74
C PRO A 117 -3.87 -0.80 10.30
N ILE A 118 -4.00 0.53 10.15
CA ILE A 118 -4.02 1.20 8.84
C ILE A 118 -2.61 1.58 8.44
N ASN A 119 -2.18 1.15 7.24
CA ASN A 119 -0.92 1.50 6.62
C ASN A 119 -1.18 2.39 5.40
N ILE A 120 -0.60 3.58 5.37
CA ILE A 120 -0.80 4.52 4.27
C ILE A 120 0.06 4.13 3.07
N SER A 121 -0.58 3.88 1.93
CA SER A 121 0.09 3.51 0.68
C SER A 121 0.96 4.64 0.12
N THR A 122 1.99 4.28 -0.65
CA THR A 122 2.76 5.23 -1.47
C THR A 122 1.91 6.06 -2.43
N GLN A 123 0.72 5.61 -2.77
CA GLN A 123 -0.22 6.34 -3.64
C GLN A 123 -0.76 7.62 -2.97
N ALA A 124 -0.72 7.71 -1.64
CA ALA A 124 -1.00 8.94 -0.91
C ALA A 124 0.13 9.99 -1.06
N ASN A 125 1.23 9.63 -1.74
CA ASN A 125 2.35 10.52 -2.10
C ASN A 125 2.96 11.26 -0.89
N THR A 126 3.14 10.56 0.22
CA THR A 126 3.70 11.11 1.46
C THR A 126 5.21 11.18 1.37
N ILE A 127 5.79 12.39 1.45
CA ILE A 127 7.24 12.63 1.36
C ILE A 127 7.76 13.64 2.39
N SER A 128 6.94 14.06 3.34
CA SER A 128 7.30 15.07 4.34
C SER A 128 6.79 14.73 5.73
N LEU A 129 7.46 15.25 6.75
CA LEU A 129 7.08 15.05 8.14
C LEU A 129 5.66 15.57 8.47
N PRO A 130 5.24 16.78 8.03
CA PRO A 130 3.86 17.22 8.25
C PRO A 130 2.83 16.29 7.65
N ALA A 131 3.09 15.71 6.47
CA ALA A 131 2.18 14.73 5.86
C ALA A 131 2.15 13.41 6.65
N CYS A 132 3.27 12.96 7.21
CA CYS A 132 3.31 11.80 8.10
C CYS A 132 2.46 12.05 9.36
N LYS A 133 2.59 13.21 9.99
CA LYS A 133 1.80 13.61 11.16
C LYS A 133 0.31 13.71 10.84
N PHE A 134 -0.04 14.25 9.67
CA PHE A 134 -1.44 14.27 9.21
C PHE A 134 -2.03 12.85 9.18
N TRP A 135 -1.34 11.91 8.57
CA TRP A 135 -1.82 10.53 8.49
C TRP A 135 -1.91 9.87 9.86
N LYS A 136 -0.92 10.09 10.72
CA LYS A 136 -0.98 9.61 12.10
C LYS A 136 -2.23 10.12 12.83
N ASN A 137 -2.50 11.42 12.76
CA ASN A 137 -3.68 12.03 13.38
C ASN A 137 -5.00 11.47 12.81
N ASN A 138 -4.95 10.93 11.59
CA ASN A 138 -6.07 10.22 10.98
C ASN A 138 -6.04 8.70 11.21
N GLY A 139 -5.32 8.21 12.22
CA GLY A 139 -5.36 6.83 12.68
C GLY A 139 -4.39 5.88 11.97
N ALA A 140 -3.49 6.40 11.12
CA ALA A 140 -2.48 5.55 10.49
C ALA A 140 -1.43 5.06 11.50
N LYS A 141 -1.15 3.76 11.49
CA LYS A 141 -0.08 3.14 12.26
C LYS A 141 1.26 3.20 11.51
N ARG A 142 1.21 3.09 10.17
CA ARG A 142 2.39 3.07 9.29
C ARG A 142 2.18 3.98 8.09
N VAL A 143 3.26 4.61 7.64
CA VAL A 143 3.27 5.40 6.40
C VAL A 143 4.34 4.85 5.46
N ILE A 144 3.92 4.43 4.26
CA ILE A 144 4.81 4.00 3.19
C ILE A 144 5.18 5.23 2.38
N LEU A 145 6.41 5.68 2.50
CA LEU A 145 6.86 6.92 1.88
C LEU A 145 6.89 6.84 0.35
N GLY A 146 6.64 7.97 -0.29
CA GLY A 146 6.78 8.11 -1.73
C GLY A 146 8.20 7.81 -2.19
N ARG A 147 8.32 7.21 -3.38
CA ARG A 147 9.61 6.79 -3.96
C ARG A 147 10.53 7.94 -4.32
N GLU A 148 9.98 9.15 -4.36
CA GLU A 148 10.64 10.41 -4.67
C GLU A 148 11.38 11.02 -3.47
N ILE A 149 11.21 10.44 -2.28
CA ILE A 149 11.85 10.97 -1.09
C ILE A 149 13.37 10.88 -1.20
N ASN A 150 14.04 12.00 -0.89
CA ASN A 150 15.49 12.01 -0.78
C ASN A 150 15.98 11.61 0.63
N ILE A 151 17.24 11.25 0.73
CA ILE A 151 17.86 10.79 1.96
C ILE A 151 17.81 11.84 3.09
N GLU A 152 17.92 13.12 2.76
CA GLU A 152 17.92 14.19 3.74
C GLU A 152 16.55 14.36 4.38
N ASN A 153 15.50 14.35 3.57
CA ASN A 153 14.12 14.38 4.06
C ASN A 153 13.77 13.10 4.85
N LEU A 154 14.24 11.94 4.41
CA LEU A 154 14.08 10.71 5.16
C LEU A 154 14.73 10.81 6.55
N LYS A 155 15.96 11.32 6.65
CA LYS A 155 16.64 11.52 7.93
C LYS A 155 15.86 12.46 8.85
N LYS A 156 15.30 13.56 8.33
CA LYS A 156 14.45 14.49 9.10
C LYS A 156 13.19 13.79 9.61
N ILE A 157 12.49 13.06 8.74
CA ILE A 157 11.31 12.30 9.15
C ILE A 157 11.66 11.30 10.26
N MET A 158 12.72 10.52 10.07
CA MET A 158 13.13 9.50 11.04
C MET A 158 13.59 10.07 12.39
N LYS A 159 14.11 11.31 12.40
CA LYS A 159 14.52 12.00 13.62
C LYS A 159 13.32 12.58 14.39
N ASP A 160 12.38 13.18 13.68
CA ASP A 160 11.36 14.07 14.25
C ASP A 160 9.93 13.47 14.19
N LYS A 161 9.79 12.21 13.70
CA LYS A 161 8.50 11.48 13.72
C LYS A 161 8.17 11.05 15.14
N ASP A 162 6.90 10.85 15.38
CA ASP A 162 6.43 10.25 16.62
C ASP A 162 6.91 8.79 16.74
N ASP A 163 7.26 8.33 17.93
CA ASP A 163 7.84 7.00 18.15
C ASP A 163 6.91 5.85 17.76
N ASP A 164 5.61 6.04 17.93
CA ASP A 164 4.57 5.07 17.63
C ASP A 164 4.15 5.03 16.14
N LEU A 165 4.63 5.98 15.31
CA LEU A 165 4.42 5.96 13.87
C LEU A 165 5.52 5.14 13.19
N GLU A 166 5.14 4.10 12.48
CA GLU A 166 6.05 3.32 11.65
C GLU A 166 6.26 3.97 10.29
N VAL A 167 7.47 3.86 9.77
CA VAL A 167 7.84 4.38 8.44
C VAL A 167 8.39 3.25 7.60
N GLU A 168 7.83 3.09 6.41
CA GLU A 168 8.25 2.10 5.42
C GLU A 168 8.84 2.78 4.18
N ILE A 169 9.91 2.22 3.62
CA ILE A 169 10.55 2.69 2.40
C ILE A 169 10.83 1.53 1.44
N PHE A 170 10.83 1.82 0.14
CA PHE A 170 11.26 0.86 -0.87
C PHE A 170 12.79 0.81 -0.95
N ILE A 171 13.37 -0.38 -0.72
CA ILE A 171 14.81 -0.65 -0.90
C ILE A 171 15.12 -1.31 -2.25
N HIS A 172 14.13 -1.98 -2.85
CA HIS A 172 14.22 -2.56 -4.19
C HIS A 172 12.96 -2.25 -4.99
N ARG A 173 13.12 -1.79 -6.24
CA ARG A 173 11.99 -1.45 -7.13
C ARG A 173 12.34 -1.70 -8.59
N SER A 174 11.35 -2.00 -9.41
CA SER A 174 11.47 -1.85 -10.87
C SER A 174 11.60 -0.37 -11.23
N ASN A 175 12.45 -0.05 -12.21
CA ASN A 175 12.56 1.31 -12.73
C ASN A 175 11.21 1.77 -13.31
N MET A 176 10.52 2.67 -12.61
CA MET A 176 9.39 3.39 -13.16
C MET A 176 9.88 4.74 -13.65
N PHE A 177 9.90 4.93 -14.97
CA PHE A 177 10.35 6.17 -15.62
C PHE A 177 9.39 7.36 -15.43
N ARG A 178 8.39 7.26 -14.54
CA ARG A 178 7.38 8.32 -14.33
C ARG A 178 7.15 8.58 -12.85
N ILE A 179 7.18 9.85 -12.50
CA ILE A 179 6.77 10.37 -11.20
C ILE A 179 5.28 10.00 -10.98
N PHE A 180 4.95 9.42 -9.84
CA PHE A 180 3.60 8.97 -9.49
C PHE A 180 2.53 10.06 -9.71
N ARG A 181 2.87 11.32 -9.43
CA ARG A 181 2.04 12.50 -9.70
C ARG A 181 1.55 12.60 -11.16
N LYS A 182 2.39 12.25 -12.14
CA LYS A 182 2.03 12.35 -13.57
C LYS A 182 1.14 11.18 -14.05
N MET A 183 1.08 10.07 -13.34
CA MET A 183 0.20 8.96 -13.70
C MET A 183 -1.29 9.24 -13.42
N LEU A 184 -1.60 9.97 -12.36
CA LEU A 184 -2.97 10.39 -12.04
C LEU A 184 -3.54 11.31 -13.11
N LEU A 185 -2.76 12.31 -13.55
CA LEU A 185 -3.17 13.21 -14.64
C LEU A 185 -3.47 12.46 -15.95
N LYS A 186 -2.68 11.42 -16.29
CA LYS A 186 -2.91 10.62 -17.50
C LYS A 186 -4.25 9.85 -17.46
N ARG A 187 -4.68 9.38 -16.30
CA ARG A 187 -5.95 8.65 -16.14
C ARG A 187 -7.15 9.59 -16.28
N PHE A 188 -7.05 10.81 -15.76
CA PHE A 188 -8.09 11.84 -15.90
C PHE A 188 -8.27 12.28 -17.35
N TYR A 189 -7.16 12.49 -18.09
CA TYR A 189 -7.22 12.90 -19.50
C TYR A 189 -7.60 11.79 -20.46
N SER A 190 -7.22 10.52 -20.20
CA SER A 190 -7.58 9.40 -21.08
C SER A 190 -9.06 9.05 -21.04
N ARG A 191 -9.78 9.35 -19.95
CA ARG A 191 -11.24 9.20 -19.88
C ARG A 191 -12.00 10.27 -20.68
N ARG A 192 -11.41 11.46 -20.88
CA ARG A 192 -12.03 12.56 -21.66
C ARG A 192 -11.74 12.53 -23.15
N THR A 193 -10.73 11.81 -23.59
CA THR A 193 -10.35 11.74 -25.01
C THR A 193 -10.30 10.29 -25.48
N SER A 194 -11.43 9.78 -25.93
CA SER A 194 -11.56 8.43 -26.52
C SER A 194 -10.81 8.22 -27.85
N LYS A 195 -9.86 9.11 -28.21
CA LYS A 195 -9.09 9.09 -29.46
C LYS A 195 -7.57 9.16 -29.32
N CYS A 196 -6.98 8.92 -28.14
CA CYS A 196 -5.53 8.82 -28.04
C CYS A 196 -5.07 7.40 -28.34
N LYS A 197 -4.62 7.16 -29.59
CA LYS A 197 -3.93 5.93 -30.00
C LYS A 197 -2.68 5.72 -29.14
N GLN A 198 -2.42 4.45 -28.79
CA GLN A 198 -1.26 4.00 -28.02
C GLN A 198 0.04 4.66 -28.54
N GLY A 199 0.79 5.30 -27.65
CA GLY A 199 2.19 5.66 -27.89
C GLY A 199 2.52 7.13 -28.10
N LYS A 200 1.58 8.04 -28.39
CA LYS A 200 1.87 9.48 -28.50
C LYS A 200 1.30 10.26 -27.31
N MET A 201 2.16 11.01 -26.63
CA MET A 201 1.77 11.97 -25.60
C MET A 201 0.92 13.06 -26.24
N CYS A 202 -0.30 13.31 -25.73
CA CYS A 202 -1.12 14.42 -26.21
C CYS A 202 -0.39 15.74 -25.99
N THR A 203 -0.21 16.49 -27.06
CA THR A 203 0.48 17.80 -27.13
C THR A 203 -0.10 18.86 -26.19
N ALA A 204 -1.36 18.73 -25.79
CA ALA A 204 -2.02 19.63 -24.84
C ALA A 204 -1.42 19.61 -23.41
N LEU A 205 -0.68 18.56 -23.03
CA LEU A 205 -0.02 18.45 -21.72
C LEU A 205 1.35 19.17 -21.68
N GLN A 206 1.87 19.59 -22.82
CA GLN A 206 3.14 20.31 -22.93
C GLN A 206 2.98 21.83 -22.86
N MET A 207 1.76 22.36 -22.96
CA MET A 207 1.52 23.79 -23.03
C MET A 207 1.08 24.44 -21.70
N GLU A 208 0.83 23.66 -20.63
CA GLU A 208 0.38 24.17 -19.31
C GLU A 208 1.40 23.92 -18.18
N LEU A 209 2.64 23.63 -18.53
CA LEU A 209 3.78 23.56 -17.61
C LEU A 209 4.86 24.55 -18.03
#